data_df3b2ae05073943f0846a8c307c161bb
#
_entry.id   df3b2ae05073943f0846a8c307c161bb
#
_cell.length_a   1.000
_cell.length_b   1.000
_cell.length_c   1.000
_cell.angle_alpha   90.00
_cell.angle_beta   90.00
_cell.angle_gamma   90.00
#
_symmetry.space_group_name_H-M   'P 1'
#
loop_
_entity.id
_entity.type
_entity.pdbx_description
1 polymer ?
#
loop_
_entity_poly.entity_id
_entity_poly.type
_entity_poly.pdbx_seq_one_letter_code
_entity_poly.pdbx_strand_id
1 'polypeptide(L)'
;MRDASDMASLSRLNIRYVLNVTAKPPSYHLPPGFHYKHLEAADNGLQNLRQFFEEAFGFIDEAKKAGAGVLVHCQAGISRSPTIAVAYLMKHYPMAMADAYKFVKTKRSIISPNLNFMGQLWEFEQVLNNEAKLTGSTASSVMTSGSASSSNTSFMWSQSSEVSKSVADGIFAAASTAAMNGCSV
;
A
#
# COMPACT_ATOMS: atom_id res chain seq x y z
N MET A 1 -5.62 12.99 12.35
CA MET A 1 -6.22 13.85 11.31
C MET A 1 -5.43 15.14 11.02
N ARG A 2 -4.50 15.54 11.87
CA ARG A 2 -3.73 16.78 11.64
C ARG A 2 -2.88 16.74 10.35
N ASP A 3 -2.36 15.57 9.98
CA ASP A 3 -1.41 15.44 8.87
C ASP A 3 -2.02 15.66 7.47
N ALA A 4 -3.28 15.28 7.26
CA ALA A 4 -3.96 15.47 5.97
C ALA A 4 -4.41 16.92 5.73
N SER A 5 -4.46 17.76 6.75
CA SER A 5 -4.77 19.19 6.68
C SER A 5 -3.52 20.08 6.75
N ASP A 6 -2.34 19.51 6.99
CA ASP A 6 -1.07 20.24 7.02
C ASP A 6 -0.46 20.37 5.61
N MET A 7 -0.98 21.32 4.86
CA MET A 7 -0.59 21.58 3.48
C MET A 7 0.89 21.93 3.31
N ALA A 8 1.48 22.61 4.31
CA ALA A 8 2.89 22.96 4.27
C ALA A 8 3.78 21.71 4.33
N SER A 9 3.46 20.77 5.21
CA SER A 9 4.17 19.48 5.28
C SER A 9 3.93 18.62 4.04
N LEU A 10 2.72 18.54 3.50
CA LEU A 10 2.44 17.82 2.27
C LEU A 10 3.24 18.37 1.09
N SER A 11 3.27 19.70 0.91
CA SER A 11 4.01 20.34 -0.17
C SER A 11 5.51 20.10 -0.03
N ARG A 12 6.08 20.21 1.19
CA ARG A 12 7.51 19.95 1.45
C ARG A 12 7.91 18.51 1.11
N LEU A 13 7.01 17.55 1.29
CA LEU A 13 7.21 16.14 0.95
C LEU A 13 6.84 15.81 -0.49
N ASN A 14 6.57 16.80 -1.32
CA ASN A 14 6.08 16.64 -2.69
C ASN A 14 4.81 15.77 -2.79
N ILE A 15 3.97 15.75 -1.76
CA ILE A 15 2.70 15.03 -1.77
C ILE A 15 1.67 15.92 -2.44
N ARG A 16 1.12 15.45 -3.56
CA ARG A 16 0.09 16.13 -4.34
C ARG A 16 -1.20 15.32 -4.46
N TYR A 17 -1.16 14.05 -4.08
CA TYR A 17 -2.29 13.13 -4.15
C TYR A 17 -2.70 12.72 -2.73
N VAL A 18 -4.00 12.77 -2.44
CA VAL A 18 -4.53 12.40 -1.12
C VAL A 18 -5.65 11.40 -1.31
N LEU A 19 -5.41 10.17 -0.86
CA LEU A 19 -6.39 9.07 -0.84
C LEU A 19 -6.96 8.91 0.56
N ASN A 20 -8.22 9.26 0.71
CA ASN A 20 -8.95 9.17 1.98
C ASN A 20 -9.82 7.92 2.00
N VAL A 21 -9.61 7.06 3.00
CA VAL A 21 -10.37 5.80 3.19
C VAL A 21 -11.15 5.89 4.50
N THR A 22 -12.24 6.67 4.48
CA THR A 22 -13.09 6.92 5.67
C THR A 22 -14.56 6.79 5.31
N ALA A 23 -15.41 6.51 6.31
CA ALA A 23 -16.86 6.39 6.13
C ALA A 23 -17.55 7.73 5.81
N LYS A 24 -16.89 8.86 6.08
CA LYS A 24 -17.43 10.19 5.80
C LYS A 24 -16.36 11.03 5.12
N PRO A 25 -16.72 11.88 4.15
CA PRO A 25 -15.78 12.81 3.56
C PRO A 25 -15.20 13.74 4.64
N PRO A 26 -13.97 14.19 4.48
CA PRO A 26 -13.36 15.12 5.43
C PRO A 26 -13.98 16.50 5.32
N SER A 27 -13.88 17.26 6.40
CA SER A 27 -14.33 18.66 6.46
C SER A 27 -13.31 19.67 5.92
N TYR A 28 -12.12 19.19 5.49
CA TYR A 28 -11.08 20.07 4.93
C TYR A 28 -11.16 20.13 3.40
N HIS A 29 -10.76 21.28 2.86
CA HIS A 29 -10.62 21.48 1.42
C HIS A 29 -9.13 21.51 1.06
N LEU A 30 -8.79 20.83 -0.02
CA LEU A 30 -7.43 20.89 -0.56
C LEU A 30 -7.31 22.09 -1.52
N PRO A 31 -6.19 22.82 -1.47
CA PRO A 31 -5.95 23.92 -2.40
C PRO A 31 -5.75 23.41 -3.85
N PRO A 32 -5.82 24.30 -4.86
CA PRO A 32 -5.50 23.95 -6.23
C PRO A 32 -4.13 23.30 -6.37
N GLY A 33 -4.03 22.29 -7.23
CA GLY A 33 -2.81 21.51 -7.44
C GLY A 33 -2.70 20.24 -6.58
N PHE A 34 -3.68 19.97 -5.74
CA PHE A 34 -3.85 18.67 -5.10
C PHE A 34 -4.92 17.84 -5.78
N HIS A 35 -4.67 16.55 -5.89
CA HIS A 35 -5.63 15.55 -6.35
C HIS A 35 -6.18 14.81 -5.14
N TYR A 36 -7.51 14.71 -5.06
CA TYR A 36 -8.17 14.09 -3.92
C TYR A 36 -9.10 12.99 -4.38
N LYS A 37 -9.01 11.84 -3.71
CA LYS A 37 -9.93 10.73 -3.88
C LYS A 37 -10.45 10.25 -2.53
N HIS A 38 -11.75 10.05 -2.43
CA HIS A 38 -12.41 9.48 -1.26
C HIS A 38 -12.98 8.11 -1.60
N LEU A 39 -12.58 7.13 -0.83
CA LEU A 39 -13.15 5.79 -0.83
C LEU A 39 -13.99 5.65 0.45
N GLU A 40 -15.29 5.59 0.28
CA GLU A 40 -16.22 5.49 1.40
C GLU A 40 -16.16 4.10 2.03
N ALA A 41 -15.47 3.99 3.15
CA ALA A 41 -15.26 2.72 3.84
C ALA A 41 -15.33 2.88 5.36
N ALA A 42 -16.11 2.01 6.00
CA ALA A 42 -16.18 1.86 7.44
C ALA A 42 -15.03 0.95 7.95
N ASP A 43 -14.65 1.12 9.22
CA ASP A 43 -13.68 0.22 9.87
C ASP A 43 -14.41 -0.80 10.74
N ASN A 44 -14.99 -1.80 10.11
CA ASN A 44 -15.74 -2.85 10.78
C ASN A 44 -15.58 -4.22 10.11
N GLY A 45 -16.13 -5.25 10.74
CA GLY A 45 -16.04 -6.63 10.26
C GLY A 45 -16.90 -6.97 9.04
N LEU A 46 -17.71 -6.04 8.51
CA LEU A 46 -18.60 -6.27 7.37
C LEU A 46 -18.16 -5.51 6.12
N GLN A 47 -17.26 -4.53 6.27
CA GLN A 47 -16.80 -3.71 5.15
C GLN A 47 -16.01 -4.55 4.14
N ASN A 48 -16.43 -4.56 2.89
CA ASN A 48 -15.62 -5.03 1.79
C ASN A 48 -14.68 -3.89 1.34
N LEU A 49 -13.39 -3.98 1.72
CA LEU A 49 -12.38 -3.01 1.31
C LEU A 49 -11.72 -3.41 -0.02
N ARG A 50 -11.74 -4.70 -0.34
CA ARG A 50 -11.16 -5.26 -1.56
C ARG A 50 -11.78 -4.67 -2.84
N GLN A 51 -13.06 -4.32 -2.82
CA GLN A 51 -13.74 -3.67 -3.96
C GLN A 51 -13.07 -2.35 -4.39
N PHE A 52 -12.34 -1.71 -3.50
CA PHE A 52 -11.66 -0.43 -3.75
C PHE A 52 -10.18 -0.60 -4.16
N PHE A 53 -9.63 -1.81 -4.16
CA PHE A 53 -8.20 -2.01 -4.38
C PHE A 53 -7.75 -1.48 -5.74
N GLU A 54 -8.40 -1.87 -6.82
CA GLU A 54 -8.01 -1.43 -8.17
C GLU A 54 -8.17 0.09 -8.35
N GLU A 55 -9.23 0.67 -7.80
CA GLU A 55 -9.44 2.12 -7.83
C GLU A 55 -8.36 2.87 -7.04
N ALA A 56 -8.00 2.35 -5.86
CA ALA A 56 -6.92 2.90 -5.05
C ALA A 56 -5.56 2.79 -5.76
N PHE A 57 -5.29 1.63 -6.39
CA PHE A 57 -4.04 1.39 -7.12
C PHE A 57 -3.90 2.33 -8.31
N GLY A 58 -4.96 2.50 -9.10
CA GLY A 58 -4.96 3.45 -10.21
C GLY A 58 -4.61 4.87 -9.76
N PHE A 59 -5.18 5.32 -8.65
CA PHE A 59 -4.90 6.64 -8.08
C PHE A 59 -3.45 6.78 -7.56
N ILE A 60 -2.90 5.74 -6.94
CA ILE A 60 -1.50 5.70 -6.49
C ILE A 60 -0.56 5.71 -7.71
N ASP A 61 -0.89 4.96 -8.76
CA ASP A 61 -0.09 4.90 -9.98
C ASP A 61 -0.11 6.23 -10.75
N GLU A 62 -1.22 6.97 -10.75
CA GLU A 62 -1.29 8.33 -11.29
C GLU A 62 -0.31 9.26 -10.57
N ALA A 63 -0.28 9.23 -9.23
CA ALA A 63 0.67 10.01 -8.45
C ALA A 63 2.12 9.64 -8.82
N LYS A 64 2.42 8.34 -8.92
CA LYS A 64 3.73 7.84 -9.30
C LYS A 64 4.15 8.30 -10.71
N LYS A 65 3.25 8.23 -11.69
CA LYS A 65 3.49 8.71 -13.07
C LYS A 65 3.73 10.22 -13.10
N ALA A 66 3.07 10.98 -12.25
CA ALA A 66 3.24 12.42 -12.11
C ALA A 66 4.52 12.82 -11.32
N GLY A 67 5.31 11.85 -10.84
CA GLY A 67 6.48 12.11 -10.00
C GLY A 67 6.14 12.74 -8.65
N ALA A 68 4.90 12.56 -8.17
CA ALA A 68 4.39 13.14 -6.92
C ALA A 68 4.17 12.05 -5.85
N GLY A 69 4.27 12.44 -4.59
CA GLY A 69 3.91 11.58 -3.47
C GLY A 69 2.41 11.47 -3.28
N VAL A 70 1.96 10.36 -2.71
CA VAL A 70 0.57 10.13 -2.32
C VAL A 70 0.46 9.93 -0.79
N LEU A 71 -0.48 10.64 -0.17
CA LEU A 71 -0.90 10.38 1.20
C LEU A 71 -2.09 9.42 1.19
N VAL A 72 -1.91 8.21 1.69
CA VAL A 72 -3.02 7.27 1.92
C VAL A 72 -3.39 7.32 3.40
N HIS A 73 -4.57 7.82 3.71
CA HIS A 73 -4.98 7.95 5.11
C HIS A 73 -6.41 7.45 5.35
N CYS A 74 -6.68 7.15 6.61
CA CYS A 74 -8.03 6.93 7.15
C CYS A 74 -8.21 7.78 8.41
N GLN A 75 -9.01 7.35 9.37
CA GLN A 75 -9.23 8.12 10.59
C GLN A 75 -8.00 8.14 11.52
N ALA A 76 -7.44 6.97 11.85
CA ALA A 76 -6.31 6.81 12.76
C ALA A 76 -5.02 6.33 12.07
N GLY A 77 -5.09 5.93 10.80
CA GLY A 77 -3.97 5.34 10.09
C GLY A 77 -3.54 3.98 10.65
N ILE A 78 -4.51 3.22 11.21
CA ILE A 78 -4.26 1.95 11.89
C ILE A 78 -4.76 0.75 11.08
N SER A 79 -5.93 0.84 10.44
CA SER A 79 -6.59 -0.32 9.84
C SER A 79 -6.83 -0.16 8.32
N ARG A 80 -7.76 0.69 7.87
CA ARG A 80 -8.17 0.84 6.45
C ARG A 80 -7.03 1.26 5.53
N SER A 81 -6.36 2.36 5.81
CA SER A 81 -5.28 2.87 4.95
C SER A 81 -4.06 1.92 4.90
N PRO A 82 -3.61 1.28 6.00
CA PRO A 82 -2.55 0.28 5.88
C PRO A 82 -2.96 -0.95 5.06
N THR A 83 -4.24 -1.35 5.09
CA THR A 83 -4.74 -2.45 4.26
C THR A 83 -4.57 -2.13 2.77
N ILE A 84 -4.96 -0.93 2.33
CA ILE A 84 -4.73 -0.48 0.94
C ILE A 84 -3.23 -0.47 0.60
N ALA A 85 -2.40 0.03 1.51
CA ALA A 85 -0.95 0.07 1.30
C ALA A 85 -0.32 -1.32 1.16
N VAL A 86 -0.72 -2.27 2.03
CA VAL A 86 -0.27 -3.67 1.95
C VAL A 86 -0.72 -4.30 0.63
N ALA A 87 -1.99 -4.14 0.25
CA ALA A 87 -2.52 -4.69 -1.00
C ALA A 87 -1.80 -4.11 -2.23
N TYR A 88 -1.49 -2.81 -2.23
CA TYR A 88 -0.71 -2.17 -3.30
C TYR A 88 0.69 -2.79 -3.44
N LEU A 89 1.38 -3.01 -2.32
CA LEU A 89 2.69 -3.66 -2.32
C LEU A 89 2.63 -5.09 -2.86
N MET A 90 1.62 -5.86 -2.47
CA MET A 90 1.42 -7.21 -2.97
C MET A 90 1.21 -7.26 -4.48
N LYS A 91 0.46 -6.30 -5.05
CA LYS A 91 0.15 -6.25 -6.49
C LYS A 91 1.33 -5.79 -7.34
N HIS A 92 2.02 -4.74 -6.92
CA HIS A 92 3.04 -4.07 -7.74
C HIS A 92 4.47 -4.50 -7.45
N TYR A 93 4.68 -5.15 -6.33
CA TYR A 93 5.97 -5.72 -5.95
C TYR A 93 5.72 -7.19 -5.55
N PRO A 94 6.48 -8.17 -6.03
CA PRO A 94 6.23 -9.59 -5.76
C PRO A 94 6.48 -9.93 -4.27
N MET A 95 5.66 -9.37 -3.39
CA MET A 95 5.73 -9.55 -1.95
C MET A 95 4.55 -10.40 -1.47
N ALA A 96 4.84 -11.40 -0.63
CA ALA A 96 3.80 -12.09 0.12
C ALA A 96 3.10 -11.13 1.11
N MET A 97 1.85 -11.40 1.44
CA MET A 97 1.06 -10.58 2.38
C MET A 97 1.81 -10.31 3.69
N ALA A 98 2.45 -11.33 4.26
CA ALA A 98 3.17 -11.21 5.52
C ALA A 98 4.37 -10.24 5.43
N ASP A 99 5.09 -10.25 4.30
CA ASP A 99 6.25 -9.39 4.09
C ASP A 99 5.83 -7.95 3.78
N ALA A 100 4.79 -7.76 2.96
CA ALA A 100 4.19 -6.46 2.70
C ALA A 100 3.66 -5.83 4.01
N TYR A 101 2.96 -6.61 4.84
CA TYR A 101 2.51 -6.16 6.15
C TYR A 101 3.68 -5.75 7.06
N LYS A 102 4.71 -6.60 7.18
CA LYS A 102 5.92 -6.28 7.96
C LYS A 102 6.57 -5.01 7.47
N PHE A 103 6.72 -4.85 6.15
CA PHE A 103 7.29 -3.65 5.56
C PHE A 103 6.53 -2.39 5.98
N VAL A 104 5.20 -2.37 5.84
CA VAL A 104 4.37 -1.23 6.28
C VAL A 104 4.50 -1.01 7.78
N LYS A 105 4.56 -2.08 8.57
CA LYS A 105 4.71 -2.01 10.03
C LYS A 105 6.07 -1.44 10.47
N THR A 106 7.15 -1.65 9.71
CA THR A 106 8.43 -0.98 9.99
C THR A 106 8.37 0.53 9.77
N LYS A 107 7.53 0.99 8.84
CA LYS A 107 7.34 2.42 8.55
C LYS A 107 6.35 3.08 9.54
N ARG A 108 5.36 2.34 10.00
CA ARG A 108 4.37 2.79 10.98
C ARG A 108 4.01 1.65 11.93
N SER A 109 4.62 1.63 13.09
CA SER A 109 4.53 0.53 14.07
C SER A 109 3.14 0.29 14.63
N ILE A 110 2.27 1.30 14.62
CA ILE A 110 0.91 1.22 15.20
C ILE A 110 -0.12 0.54 14.30
N ILE A 111 0.21 0.18 13.06
CA ILE A 111 -0.77 -0.44 12.17
C ILE A 111 -1.28 -1.77 12.73
N SER A 112 -2.58 -1.97 12.62
CA SER A 112 -3.28 -3.18 13.01
C SER A 112 -4.61 -3.25 12.25
N PRO A 113 -4.60 -3.70 10.99
CA PRO A 113 -5.84 -3.96 10.24
C PRO A 113 -6.74 -4.91 11.02
N ASN A 114 -8.06 -4.70 10.98
CA ASN A 114 -9.00 -5.61 11.61
C ASN A 114 -8.98 -6.99 10.93
N LEU A 115 -9.50 -8.01 11.62
CA LEU A 115 -9.44 -9.41 11.14
C LEU A 115 -10.12 -9.60 9.78
N ASN A 116 -11.23 -8.89 9.50
CA ASN A 116 -11.90 -8.94 8.22
C ASN A 116 -10.99 -8.43 7.08
N PHE A 117 -10.28 -7.33 7.31
CA PHE A 117 -9.34 -6.81 6.31
C PHE A 117 -8.13 -7.71 6.12
N MET A 118 -7.64 -8.32 7.19
CA MET A 118 -6.57 -9.34 7.07
C MET A 118 -7.04 -10.55 6.24
N GLY A 119 -8.28 -11.00 6.41
CA GLY A 119 -8.89 -12.04 5.59
C GLY A 119 -8.96 -11.63 4.11
N GLN A 120 -9.40 -10.40 3.82
CA GLN A 120 -9.46 -9.89 2.44
C GLN A 120 -8.08 -9.76 1.78
N LEU A 121 -7.04 -9.41 2.54
CA LEU A 121 -5.66 -9.42 2.04
C LEU A 121 -5.18 -10.83 1.73
N TRP A 122 -5.51 -11.80 2.58
CA TRP A 122 -5.19 -13.21 2.33
C TRP A 122 -5.89 -13.75 1.08
N GLU A 123 -7.18 -13.47 0.90
CA GLU A 123 -7.91 -13.83 -0.32
C GLU A 123 -7.31 -13.17 -1.57
N PHE A 124 -6.90 -11.90 -1.45
CA PHE A 124 -6.24 -11.19 -2.55
C PHE A 124 -4.91 -11.83 -2.92
N GLU A 125 -4.12 -12.28 -1.95
CA GLU A 125 -2.89 -13.05 -2.18
C GLU A 125 -3.16 -14.32 -3.01
N GLN A 126 -4.24 -15.07 -2.70
CA GLN A 126 -4.59 -16.26 -3.45
C GLN A 126 -4.91 -15.93 -4.93
N VAL A 127 -5.58 -14.81 -5.17
CA VAL A 127 -5.88 -14.36 -6.54
C VAL A 127 -4.60 -14.01 -7.28
N LEU A 128 -3.71 -13.23 -6.70
CA LEU A 128 -2.43 -12.88 -7.31
C LEU A 128 -1.57 -14.11 -7.63
N ASN A 129 -1.52 -15.08 -6.72
CA ASN A 129 -0.80 -16.33 -6.92
C ASN A 129 -1.38 -17.17 -8.07
N ASN A 130 -2.69 -17.17 -8.25
CA ASN A 130 -3.35 -17.88 -9.35
C ASN A 130 -3.12 -17.18 -10.70
N GLU A 131 -3.19 -15.84 -10.72
CA GLU A 131 -2.85 -15.05 -11.92
C GLU A 131 -1.40 -15.32 -12.37
N ALA A 132 -0.46 -15.34 -11.45
CA ALA A 132 0.95 -15.62 -11.75
C ALA A 132 1.17 -17.03 -12.32
N LYS A 133 0.43 -18.05 -11.84
CA LYS A 133 0.49 -19.42 -12.37
C LYS A 133 -0.05 -19.50 -13.79
N LEU A 134 -1.14 -18.80 -14.10
CA LEU A 134 -1.76 -18.78 -15.43
C LEU A 134 -0.84 -18.10 -16.46
N THR A 135 -0.20 -16.98 -16.08
CA THR A 135 0.71 -16.25 -16.97
C THR A 135 2.06 -16.99 -17.16
N GLY A 136 2.54 -17.71 -16.14
CA GLY A 136 3.76 -18.54 -16.23
C GLY A 136 3.59 -19.81 -17.05
N SER A 137 2.36 -20.34 -17.19
CA SER A 137 2.09 -21.58 -17.93
C SER A 137 2.08 -21.40 -19.46
N THR A 138 1.95 -20.20 -19.98
CA THR A 138 1.97 -19.93 -21.43
C THR A 138 3.36 -19.80 -22.03
N ALA A 139 4.42 -19.76 -21.21
CA ALA A 139 5.80 -19.61 -21.67
C ALA A 139 6.60 -20.94 -21.73
N SER A 140 6.00 -22.08 -21.39
CA SER A 140 6.72 -23.38 -21.35
C SER A 140 6.06 -24.45 -22.20
N SER A 141 6.13 -24.29 -23.50
CA SER A 141 5.95 -25.41 -24.44
C SER A 141 7.03 -25.41 -25.51
N VAL A 142 8.28 -25.56 -25.12
CA VAL A 142 9.35 -26.17 -25.92
C VAL A 142 10.26 -26.99 -24.99
N MET A 143 10.33 -28.27 -25.31
CA MET A 143 11.04 -29.35 -24.68
C MET A 143 12.46 -29.06 -24.19
N THR A 144 12.87 -29.57 -23.04
CA THR A 144 13.84 -30.70 -22.97
C THR A 144 13.89 -31.25 -21.54
N SER A 145 13.96 -32.57 -21.49
CA SER A 145 14.17 -33.41 -20.31
C SER A 145 15.51 -33.08 -19.61
N GLY A 146 15.52 -32.89 -18.31
CA GLY A 146 16.74 -32.76 -17.49
C GLY A 146 16.37 -32.68 -16.01
N SER A 147 16.79 -33.69 -15.29
CA SER A 147 16.58 -34.03 -13.87
C SER A 147 16.71 -32.90 -12.86
N ALA A 148 15.93 -33.09 -11.80
CA ALA A 148 15.87 -32.44 -10.50
C ALA A 148 17.17 -31.89 -9.91
N SER A 149 17.09 -30.72 -9.29
CA SER A 149 17.52 -30.57 -7.89
C SER A 149 16.90 -29.31 -7.29
N SER A 150 16.34 -29.51 -6.11
CA SER A 150 15.85 -28.56 -5.15
C SER A 150 16.96 -27.60 -4.76
N SER A 151 16.73 -26.31 -4.93
CA SER A 151 17.32 -25.20 -4.17
C SER A 151 17.34 -23.93 -5.01
N ASN A 152 16.40 -23.01 -4.79
CA ASN A 152 16.61 -21.57 -5.08
C ASN A 152 15.46 -20.71 -4.52
N THR A 153 15.33 -20.69 -3.19
CA THR A 153 14.56 -19.63 -2.50
C THR A 153 15.46 -18.49 -1.99
N SER A 154 16.77 -18.54 -2.26
CA SER A 154 17.73 -17.59 -1.68
C SER A 154 18.19 -16.47 -2.64
N PHE A 155 17.76 -16.46 -3.92
CA PHE A 155 18.28 -15.51 -4.91
C PHE A 155 17.46 -14.23 -5.10
N MET A 156 16.28 -14.11 -4.47
CA MET A 156 15.40 -12.94 -4.68
C MET A 156 15.59 -11.78 -3.69
N TRP A 157 16.41 -11.92 -2.67
CA TRP A 157 16.58 -10.87 -1.63
C TRP A 157 17.60 -9.78 -1.99
N SER A 158 18.47 -9.97 -2.97
CA SER A 158 19.50 -8.98 -3.32
C SER A 158 18.98 -7.81 -4.17
N GLN A 159 17.79 -7.93 -4.81
CA GLN A 159 17.17 -6.81 -5.54
C GLN A 159 16.23 -5.97 -4.66
N SER A 160 15.96 -6.38 -3.42
CA SER A 160 15.06 -5.69 -2.51
C SER A 160 15.59 -4.36 -1.97
N SER A 161 16.89 -4.10 -2.07
CA SER A 161 17.49 -2.87 -1.54
C SER A 161 17.16 -1.62 -2.38
N GLU A 162 17.00 -1.76 -3.69
CA GLU A 162 16.63 -0.65 -4.56
C GLU A 162 15.12 -0.40 -4.54
N VAL A 163 14.30 -1.46 -4.45
CA VAL A 163 12.86 -1.37 -4.29
C VAL A 163 12.51 -0.68 -2.95
N SER A 164 13.25 -0.98 -1.88
CA SER A 164 13.05 -0.35 -0.58
C SER A 164 13.28 1.16 -0.59
N LYS A 165 14.20 1.64 -1.41
CA LYS A 165 14.54 3.07 -1.50
C LYS A 165 13.49 3.85 -2.28
N SER A 166 13.10 3.37 -3.46
CA SER A 166 12.11 4.04 -4.32
C SER A 166 10.70 4.06 -3.72
N VAL A 167 10.30 2.99 -3.00
CA VAL A 167 8.98 2.90 -2.35
C VAL A 167 8.96 3.68 -1.03
N ALA A 168 10.07 3.69 -0.30
CA ALA A 168 10.17 4.41 0.96
C ALA A 168 10.10 5.95 0.77
N ASP A 169 10.72 6.45 -0.28
CA ASP A 169 10.88 7.90 -0.47
C ASP A 169 9.66 8.57 -1.11
N GLY A 170 8.79 7.84 -1.82
CA GLY A 170 7.66 8.43 -2.55
C GLY A 170 6.27 8.12 -1.98
N ILE A 171 6.03 6.91 -1.45
CA ILE A 171 4.67 6.46 -1.10
C ILE A 171 4.39 6.54 0.41
N PHE A 172 5.41 6.44 1.25
CA PHE A 172 5.26 6.35 2.72
C PHE A 172 5.87 7.52 3.50
N ALA A 173 6.34 8.56 2.85
CA ALA A 173 6.93 9.73 3.52
C ALA A 173 6.00 10.40 4.55
N ALA A 174 4.68 10.28 4.38
CA ALA A 174 3.70 10.92 5.25
C ALA A 174 3.29 10.10 6.49
N ALA A 175 3.62 8.81 6.54
CA ALA A 175 3.25 7.98 7.70
C ALA A 175 4.26 8.11 8.87
N SER A 176 5.45 8.67 8.63
CA SER A 176 6.56 8.65 9.59
C SER A 176 6.69 9.92 10.44
N THR A 177 6.09 11.04 10.05
CA THR A 177 6.30 12.33 10.75
C THR A 177 5.38 12.58 11.94
N ALA A 178 4.38 11.75 12.18
CA ALA A 178 3.45 11.91 13.30
C ALA A 178 3.99 11.38 14.65
N ALA A 179 5.18 10.77 14.69
CA ALA A 179 5.67 10.11 15.91
C ALA A 179 6.71 10.95 16.70
N MET A 180 7.07 12.14 16.24
CA MET A 180 8.04 12.98 16.95
C MET A 180 7.49 14.38 17.18
N ASN A 181 6.56 14.53 18.10
CA ASN A 181 6.50 15.73 18.95
C ASN A 181 5.46 15.56 20.07
N GLY A 182 5.98 15.36 21.25
CA GLY A 182 5.54 16.04 22.45
C GLY A 182 4.27 15.52 23.11
N CYS A 183 4.38 14.47 23.88
CA CYS A 183 3.71 14.44 25.17
C CYS A 183 4.52 15.38 26.09
N SER A 184 3.96 16.53 26.42
CA SER A 184 4.33 17.30 27.61
C SER A 184 3.06 17.92 28.15
N VAL A 185 2.67 17.40 29.34
CA VAL A 185 1.78 17.88 30.38
C VAL A 185 0.40 18.36 29.94
#